data_613118d37c43c835d467aab8a2ace64d
#
_entry.id   613118d37c43c835d467aab8a2ace64d
#
_cell.length_a   1.000
_cell.length_b   1.000
_cell.length_c   1.000
_cell.angle_alpha   90.00
_cell.angle_beta   90.00
_cell.angle_gamma   90.00
#
_symmetry.space_group_name_H-M   'P 1'
#
loop_
_entity.id
_entity.type
_entity.pdbx_description
1 polymer ?
#
loop_
_entity_poly.entity_id
_entity_poly.type
_entity_poly.pdbx_seq_one_letter_code
_entity_poly.pdbx_strand_id
1 'polypeptide(L)'
;SVANSIYSMSQFKSNVCFTGKVSNDQTGKMFVESLNKANVTTNISQIDNSTSGECLVLITPDNERTMNTYLGSSSLLCKEDISENLISDSKYLLIEGYLVSGQSTLNSCFHAIKLATKMNRKIAITLSDPNIVSFFHAEILDVIKNNMDIIFCNEQEALNMSKSNDIDQAITFLKKYTNKLIVTLGKKGVMYIENSNILKI
;
A
#
# COMPACT_ATOMS: atom_id res chain seq x y z
N SER A 1 -7.39 -1.51 1.14
CA SER A 1 -6.13 -2.25 0.94
C SER A 1 -5.72 -2.21 -0.53
N VAL A 2 -4.45 -2.40 -0.80
CA VAL A 2 -3.88 -2.45 -2.17
C VAL A 2 -4.57 -3.52 -3.02
N ALA A 3 -5.01 -4.62 -2.46
CA ALA A 3 -5.75 -5.65 -3.21
C ALA A 3 -7.00 -5.09 -3.91
N ASN A 4 -7.76 -4.20 -3.25
CA ASN A 4 -8.92 -3.54 -3.86
C ASN A 4 -8.49 -2.62 -5.02
N SER A 5 -7.39 -1.89 -4.85
CA SER A 5 -6.85 -1.03 -5.91
C SER A 5 -6.42 -1.85 -7.13
N ILE A 6 -5.70 -2.97 -6.91
CA ILE A 6 -5.27 -3.89 -7.97
C ILE A 6 -6.48 -4.52 -8.66
N TYR A 7 -7.49 -4.96 -7.91
CA TYR A 7 -8.75 -5.44 -8.47
C TYR A 7 -9.41 -4.38 -9.38
N SER A 8 -9.54 -3.15 -8.88
CA SER A 8 -10.12 -2.05 -9.68
C SER A 8 -9.30 -1.74 -10.93
N MET A 9 -7.98 -1.71 -10.82
CA MET A 9 -7.08 -1.48 -11.97
C MET A 9 -7.24 -2.57 -13.04
N SER A 10 -7.45 -3.84 -12.66
CA SER A 10 -7.70 -4.92 -13.61
C SER A 10 -9.01 -4.70 -14.38
N GLN A 11 -10.06 -4.14 -13.75
CA GLN A 11 -11.31 -3.82 -14.42
C GLN A 11 -11.13 -2.72 -15.48
N PHE A 12 -10.13 -1.84 -15.32
CA PHE A 12 -9.70 -0.88 -16.35
C PHE A 12 -8.73 -1.48 -17.38
N LYS A 13 -8.62 -2.82 -17.44
CA LYS A 13 -7.76 -3.55 -18.38
C LYS A 13 -6.26 -3.25 -18.20
N SER A 14 -5.84 -2.83 -17.01
CA SER A 14 -4.44 -2.70 -16.68
C SER A 14 -3.81 -4.07 -16.42
N ASN A 15 -2.59 -4.29 -16.88
CA ASN A 15 -1.81 -5.46 -16.50
C ASN A 15 -1.33 -5.26 -15.07
N VAL A 16 -1.81 -6.08 -14.16
CA VAL A 16 -1.52 -5.97 -12.73
C VAL A 16 -1.10 -7.31 -12.14
N CYS A 17 -0.19 -7.23 -11.17
CA CYS A 17 0.23 -8.37 -10.37
C CYS A 17 0.06 -8.05 -8.88
N PHE A 18 -0.29 -9.04 -8.09
CA PHE A 18 -0.38 -8.94 -6.64
C PHE A 18 0.57 -9.94 -5.99
N THR A 19 1.45 -9.43 -5.12
CA THR A 19 2.32 -10.26 -4.26
C THR A 19 1.81 -10.21 -2.83
N GLY A 20 1.68 -11.36 -2.19
CA GLY A 20 1.19 -11.47 -0.83
C GLY A 20 1.41 -12.86 -0.24
N LYS A 21 0.87 -13.09 0.95
CA LYS A 21 0.92 -14.38 1.63
C LYS A 21 -0.42 -14.68 2.29
N VAL A 22 -0.91 -15.89 2.07
CA VAL A 22 -2.14 -16.43 2.67
C VAL A 22 -1.88 -17.80 3.28
N SER A 23 -2.81 -18.33 4.03
CA SER A 23 -2.78 -19.72 4.46
C SER A 23 -3.48 -20.64 3.45
N ASN A 24 -3.16 -21.92 3.52
CA ASN A 24 -3.86 -22.96 2.74
C ASN A 24 -5.21 -23.31 3.39
N ASP A 25 -6.02 -22.29 3.69
CA ASP A 25 -7.36 -22.37 4.23
C ASP A 25 -8.40 -21.88 3.23
N GLN A 26 -9.69 -21.94 3.62
CA GLN A 26 -10.77 -21.52 2.75
C GLN A 26 -10.70 -20.02 2.41
N THR A 27 -10.38 -19.18 3.39
CA THR A 27 -10.23 -17.71 3.20
C THR A 27 -9.13 -17.39 2.20
N GLY A 28 -7.96 -18.03 2.34
CA GLY A 28 -6.84 -17.85 1.42
C GLY A 28 -7.16 -18.30 0.00
N LYS A 29 -7.82 -19.43 -0.16
CA LYS A 29 -8.27 -19.93 -1.48
C LYS A 29 -9.26 -18.97 -2.13
N MET A 30 -10.27 -18.52 -1.40
CA MET A 30 -11.25 -17.53 -1.90
C MET A 30 -10.58 -16.23 -2.33
N PHE A 31 -9.59 -15.75 -1.57
CA PHE A 31 -8.86 -14.53 -1.91
C PHE A 31 -8.11 -14.67 -3.23
N VAL A 32 -7.33 -15.75 -3.39
CA VAL A 32 -6.58 -16.05 -4.64
C VAL A 32 -7.52 -16.20 -5.83
N GLU A 33 -8.60 -16.98 -5.67
CA GLU A 33 -9.59 -17.16 -6.74
C GLU A 33 -10.26 -15.85 -7.16
N SER A 34 -10.57 -14.97 -6.20
CA SER A 34 -11.18 -13.67 -6.48
C SER A 34 -10.27 -12.80 -7.35
N LEU A 35 -8.98 -12.74 -7.05
CA LEU A 35 -8.00 -12.01 -7.86
C LEU A 35 -7.82 -12.63 -9.24
N ASN A 36 -7.73 -13.96 -9.32
CA ASN A 36 -7.59 -14.67 -10.60
C ASN A 36 -8.81 -14.45 -11.50
N LYS A 37 -10.04 -14.50 -10.95
CA LYS A 37 -11.28 -14.18 -11.69
C LYS A 37 -11.29 -12.74 -12.22
N ALA A 38 -10.59 -11.83 -11.56
CA ALA A 38 -10.41 -10.46 -12.01
C ALA A 38 -9.25 -10.26 -13.01
N ASN A 39 -8.62 -11.34 -13.50
CA ASN A 39 -7.45 -11.31 -14.37
C ASN A 39 -6.23 -10.61 -13.74
N VAL A 40 -6.08 -10.69 -12.42
CA VAL A 40 -4.87 -10.26 -11.72
C VAL A 40 -3.87 -11.41 -11.72
N THR A 41 -2.64 -11.16 -12.16
CA THR A 41 -1.55 -12.13 -11.98
C THR A 41 -1.21 -12.21 -10.48
N THR A 42 -1.26 -13.40 -9.90
CA THR A 42 -1.00 -13.60 -8.48
C THR A 42 0.36 -14.25 -8.24
N ASN A 43 1.15 -13.64 -7.36
CA ASN A 43 2.37 -14.20 -6.76
C ASN A 43 2.13 -14.30 -5.24
N ILE A 44 1.25 -15.23 -4.87
CA ILE A 44 0.81 -15.39 -3.49
C ILE A 44 1.35 -16.71 -2.94
N SER A 45 2.22 -16.60 -1.94
CA SER A 45 2.71 -17.76 -1.19
C SER A 45 1.62 -18.30 -0.28
N GLN A 46 1.45 -19.61 -0.27
CA GLN A 46 0.53 -20.31 0.62
C GLN A 46 1.31 -21.07 1.68
N ILE A 47 0.90 -20.95 2.94
CA ILE A 47 1.51 -21.66 4.06
C ILE A 47 0.48 -22.53 4.79
N ASP A 48 0.95 -23.67 5.29
CA ASP A 48 0.16 -24.55 6.12
C ASP A 48 0.24 -24.17 7.61
N ASN A 49 -0.67 -24.71 8.41
CA ASN A 49 -0.69 -24.55 9.87
C ASN A 49 -0.74 -23.08 10.35
N SER A 50 -1.37 -22.20 9.58
CA SER A 50 -1.63 -20.82 9.90
C SER A 50 -3.06 -20.45 9.48
N THR A 51 -3.48 -19.23 9.75
CA THR A 51 -4.80 -18.68 9.32
C THR A 51 -4.57 -17.49 8.43
N SER A 52 -5.32 -17.39 7.34
CA SER A 52 -5.30 -16.20 6.47
C SER A 52 -5.76 -14.97 7.24
N GLY A 53 -5.30 -13.80 6.80
CA GLY A 53 -5.71 -12.53 7.39
C GLY A 53 -7.20 -12.26 7.19
N GLU A 54 -7.85 -11.74 8.22
CA GLU A 54 -9.27 -11.41 8.23
C GLU A 54 -9.50 -10.04 8.86
N CYS A 55 -10.56 -9.35 8.45
CA CYS A 55 -10.95 -8.08 9.03
C CYS A 55 -12.45 -8.08 9.32
N LEU A 56 -12.81 -8.00 10.61
CA LEU A 56 -14.17 -7.76 11.04
C LEU A 56 -14.45 -6.25 10.97
N VAL A 57 -15.40 -5.87 10.14
CA VAL A 57 -15.80 -4.47 9.98
C VAL A 57 -17.14 -4.26 10.67
N LEU A 58 -17.16 -3.44 11.72
CA LEU A 58 -18.37 -2.99 12.40
C LEU A 58 -18.79 -1.64 11.82
N ILE A 59 -20.04 -1.56 11.37
CA ILE A 59 -20.62 -0.33 10.78
C ILE A 59 -21.71 0.17 11.72
N THR A 60 -21.56 1.41 12.18
CA THR A 60 -22.53 2.08 13.05
C THR A 60 -23.58 2.85 12.22
N PRO A 61 -24.75 3.21 12.83
CA PRO A 61 -25.82 3.89 12.09
C PRO A 61 -25.44 5.23 11.44
N ASP A 62 -24.37 5.87 11.90
CA ASP A 62 -23.76 7.08 11.32
C ASP A 62 -22.80 6.79 10.14
N ASN A 63 -22.74 5.52 9.69
CA ASN A 63 -21.86 5.01 8.65
C ASN A 63 -20.35 5.04 8.99
N GLU A 64 -20.00 5.22 10.26
CA GLU A 64 -18.62 5.05 10.70
C GLU A 64 -18.23 3.56 10.73
N ARG A 65 -16.96 3.29 10.46
CA ARG A 65 -16.43 1.92 10.37
C ARG A 65 -15.33 1.70 11.40
N THR A 66 -15.53 0.70 12.25
CA THR A 66 -14.46 0.19 13.13
C THR A 66 -13.95 -1.13 12.56
N MET A 67 -12.66 -1.19 12.31
CA MET A 67 -12.01 -2.36 11.73
C MET A 67 -11.21 -3.10 12.80
N ASN A 68 -11.54 -4.37 13.01
CA ASN A 68 -10.77 -5.29 13.85
C ASN A 68 -10.02 -6.25 12.93
N THR A 69 -8.74 -5.99 12.75
CA THR A 69 -7.91 -6.72 11.78
C THR A 69 -7.03 -7.75 12.48
N TYR A 70 -7.14 -8.98 12.03
CA TYR A 70 -6.19 -10.05 12.28
C TYR A 70 -5.35 -10.26 11.03
N LEU A 71 -4.05 -9.99 11.09
CA LEU A 71 -3.17 -10.06 9.92
C LEU A 71 -2.90 -11.50 9.45
N GLY A 72 -2.91 -12.47 10.37
CA GLY A 72 -2.67 -13.86 10.05
C GLY A 72 -1.36 -14.08 9.28
N SER A 73 -1.42 -14.97 8.32
CA SER A 73 -0.28 -15.30 7.45
C SER A 73 0.26 -14.11 6.65
N SER A 74 -0.53 -13.06 6.41
CA SER A 74 -0.01 -11.88 5.68
C SER A 74 1.11 -11.16 6.42
N SER A 75 1.16 -11.25 7.76
CA SER A 75 2.25 -10.71 8.59
C SER A 75 3.58 -11.45 8.42
N LEU A 76 3.55 -12.63 7.80
CA LEU A 76 4.70 -13.49 7.57
C LEU A 76 5.31 -13.30 6.17
N LEU A 77 4.84 -12.30 5.40
CA LEU A 77 5.46 -11.97 4.11
C LEU A 77 6.94 -11.67 4.33
N CYS A 78 7.80 -12.32 3.55
CA CYS A 78 9.25 -12.22 3.68
C CYS A 78 9.90 -11.93 2.31
N LYS A 79 11.19 -11.62 2.32
CA LYS A 79 11.93 -11.27 1.10
C LYS A 79 11.94 -12.38 0.05
N GLU A 80 11.84 -13.64 0.47
CA GLU A 80 11.77 -14.80 -0.39
C GLU A 80 10.46 -14.88 -1.20
N ASP A 81 9.41 -14.20 -0.75
CA ASP A 81 8.13 -14.10 -1.46
C ASP A 81 8.17 -13.05 -2.59
N ILE A 82 9.21 -12.20 -2.63
CA ILE A 82 9.33 -11.12 -3.61
C ILE A 82 9.97 -11.64 -4.90
N SER A 83 9.20 -11.66 -5.97
CA SER A 83 9.67 -12.12 -7.29
C SER A 83 10.44 -11.02 -8.02
N GLU A 84 11.73 -11.25 -8.25
CA GLU A 84 12.60 -10.36 -9.04
C GLU A 84 12.08 -10.20 -10.48
N ASN A 85 11.61 -11.28 -11.10
CA ASN A 85 11.09 -11.26 -12.46
C ASN A 85 9.84 -10.38 -12.57
N LEU A 86 8.89 -10.47 -11.63
CA LEU A 86 7.68 -9.65 -11.65
C LEU A 86 7.98 -8.16 -11.47
N ILE A 87 8.97 -7.82 -10.65
CA ILE A 87 9.43 -6.44 -10.52
C ILE A 87 10.09 -5.99 -11.83
N SER A 88 10.94 -6.84 -12.43
CA SER A 88 11.59 -6.56 -13.71
C SER A 88 10.59 -6.29 -14.83
N ASP A 89 9.51 -7.03 -14.90
CA ASP A 89 8.48 -6.92 -15.94
C ASP A 89 7.45 -5.81 -15.66
N SER A 90 7.49 -5.20 -14.47
CA SER A 90 6.56 -4.15 -14.07
C SER A 90 7.08 -2.75 -14.38
N LYS A 91 6.17 -1.83 -14.68
CA LYS A 91 6.47 -0.40 -14.80
C LYS A 91 6.54 0.28 -13.41
N TYR A 92 5.68 -0.15 -12.51
CA TYR A 92 5.55 0.38 -11.15
C TYR A 92 5.57 -0.74 -10.12
N LEU A 93 6.28 -0.53 -9.02
CA LEU A 93 6.11 -1.22 -7.76
C LEU A 93 5.19 -0.37 -6.89
N LEU A 94 4.03 -0.90 -6.45
CA LEU A 94 3.15 -0.26 -5.49
C LEU A 94 3.31 -0.91 -4.12
N ILE A 95 3.63 -0.10 -3.12
CA ILE A 95 3.85 -0.51 -1.73
C ILE A 95 2.65 -0.10 -0.88
N GLU A 96 2.21 -0.97 0.00
CA GLU A 96 1.20 -0.69 1.01
C GLU A 96 1.87 -0.31 2.35
N GLY A 97 1.49 0.82 2.93
CA GLY A 97 2.06 1.31 4.19
C GLY A 97 1.91 0.35 5.36
N TYR A 98 0.89 -0.52 5.34
CA TYR A 98 0.74 -1.56 6.36
C TYR A 98 1.95 -2.50 6.50
N LEU A 99 2.79 -2.63 5.47
CA LEU A 99 4.00 -3.47 5.51
C LEU A 99 5.02 -3.02 6.57
N VAL A 100 4.94 -1.79 7.05
CA VAL A 100 5.84 -1.29 8.10
C VAL A 100 5.51 -1.83 9.49
N SER A 101 4.33 -2.42 9.69
CA SER A 101 3.86 -2.87 11.01
C SER A 101 4.51 -4.16 11.53
N GLY A 102 5.32 -4.84 10.72
CA GLY A 102 6.05 -6.03 11.10
C GLY A 102 7.48 -6.05 10.56
N GLN A 103 8.42 -6.60 11.31
CA GLN A 103 9.83 -6.60 10.90
C GLN A 103 10.06 -7.39 9.60
N SER A 104 9.40 -8.54 9.43
CA SER A 104 9.52 -9.36 8.22
C SER A 104 8.97 -8.63 6.99
N THR A 105 7.78 -8.04 7.12
CA THR A 105 7.11 -7.30 6.04
C THR A 105 7.87 -6.01 5.69
N LEU A 106 8.44 -5.30 6.67
CA LEU A 106 9.30 -4.15 6.46
C LEU A 106 10.59 -4.53 5.71
N ASN A 107 11.23 -5.64 6.08
CA ASN A 107 12.40 -6.14 5.37
C ASN A 107 12.06 -6.50 3.91
N SER A 108 10.88 -7.08 3.67
CA SER A 108 10.39 -7.38 2.32
C SER A 108 10.16 -6.11 1.51
N CYS A 109 9.61 -5.08 2.15
CA CYS A 109 9.41 -3.76 1.54
C CYS A 109 10.75 -3.18 1.06
N PHE A 110 11.78 -3.11 1.92
CA PHE A 110 13.09 -2.62 1.53
C PHE A 110 13.76 -3.48 0.46
N HIS A 111 13.57 -4.81 0.52
CA HIS A 111 14.06 -5.70 -0.52
C HIS A 111 13.43 -5.39 -1.89
N ALA A 112 12.11 -5.24 -1.95
CA ALA A 112 11.38 -4.88 -3.16
C ALA A 112 11.81 -3.51 -3.71
N ILE A 113 11.98 -2.50 -2.85
CA ILE A 113 12.49 -1.17 -3.20
C ILE A 113 13.88 -1.29 -3.84
N LYS A 114 14.79 -2.05 -3.21
CA LYS A 114 16.15 -2.26 -3.72
C LYS A 114 16.14 -2.89 -5.11
N LEU A 115 15.29 -3.88 -5.34
CA LEU A 115 15.13 -4.52 -6.65
C LEU A 115 14.57 -3.53 -7.70
N ALA A 116 13.49 -2.82 -7.36
CA ALA A 116 12.88 -1.84 -8.25
C ALA A 116 13.87 -0.73 -8.64
N THR A 117 14.64 -0.22 -7.69
CA THR A 117 15.69 0.78 -7.94
C THR A 117 16.78 0.22 -8.86
N LYS A 118 17.29 -0.97 -8.57
CA LYS A 118 18.30 -1.66 -9.41
C LYS A 118 17.84 -1.83 -10.85
N MET A 119 16.54 -2.08 -11.05
CA MET A 119 15.93 -2.31 -12.35
C MET A 119 15.35 -1.05 -13.00
N ASN A 120 15.55 0.10 -12.39
CA ASN A 120 15.02 1.39 -12.85
C ASN A 120 13.49 1.36 -13.02
N ARG A 121 12.77 0.74 -12.05
CA ARG A 121 11.32 0.71 -11.98
C ARG A 121 10.82 1.82 -11.08
N LYS A 122 9.65 2.36 -11.41
CA LYS A 122 9.02 3.41 -10.61
C LYS A 122 8.44 2.84 -9.34
N ILE A 123 8.51 3.61 -8.25
CA ILE A 123 8.06 3.19 -6.93
C ILE A 123 6.96 4.12 -6.46
N ALA A 124 5.83 3.53 -6.12
CA ALA A 124 4.69 4.22 -5.53
C ALA A 124 4.39 3.63 -4.14
N ILE A 125 3.93 4.46 -3.23
CA ILE A 125 3.48 4.03 -1.90
C ILE A 125 2.14 4.65 -1.56
N THR A 126 1.25 3.89 -0.90
CA THR A 126 0.13 4.45 -0.14
C THR A 126 0.46 4.44 1.34
N LEU A 127 0.16 5.52 2.07
CA LEU A 127 0.38 5.60 3.51
C LEU A 127 -0.62 4.76 4.31
N SER A 128 -1.71 4.34 3.67
CA SER A 128 -2.67 3.28 4.05
C SER A 128 -3.65 3.64 5.16
N ASP A 129 -3.20 4.16 6.32
CA ASP A 129 -4.06 4.42 7.47
C ASP A 129 -3.43 5.46 8.40
N PRO A 130 -4.22 6.43 8.96
CA PRO A 130 -3.69 7.45 9.86
C PRO A 130 -3.05 6.90 11.15
N ASN A 131 -3.54 5.76 11.67
CA ASN A 131 -2.96 5.11 12.84
C ASN A 131 -1.62 4.45 12.51
N ILE A 132 -1.52 3.80 11.35
CA ILE A 132 -0.25 3.26 10.86
C ILE A 132 0.79 4.37 10.73
N VAL A 133 0.42 5.51 10.15
CA VAL A 133 1.31 6.68 10.07
C VAL A 133 1.73 7.17 11.45
N SER A 134 0.83 7.17 12.43
CA SER A 134 1.11 7.66 13.78
C SER A 134 2.00 6.70 14.57
N PHE A 135 1.70 5.38 14.52
CA PHE A 135 2.41 4.38 15.31
C PHE A 135 3.77 3.99 14.70
N PHE A 136 3.89 4.01 13.38
CA PHE A 136 5.09 3.60 12.65
C PHE A 136 5.66 4.75 11.82
N HIS A 137 5.62 5.95 12.38
CA HIS A 137 6.06 7.17 11.70
C HIS A 137 7.52 7.09 11.21
N ALA A 138 8.41 6.57 12.04
CA ALA A 138 9.83 6.45 11.71
C ALA A 138 10.06 5.47 10.55
N GLU A 139 9.39 4.32 10.58
CA GLU A 139 9.49 3.27 9.57
C GLU A 139 8.93 3.75 8.23
N ILE A 140 7.76 4.42 8.21
CA ILE A 140 7.22 5.01 6.98
C ILE A 140 8.16 6.09 6.45
N LEU A 141 8.70 6.94 7.33
CA LEU A 141 9.66 7.96 6.93
C LEU A 141 10.90 7.34 6.28
N ASP A 142 11.41 6.24 6.84
CA ASP A 142 12.56 5.54 6.27
C ASP A 142 12.23 4.89 4.93
N VAL A 143 11.01 4.40 4.74
CA VAL A 143 10.55 3.88 3.43
C VAL A 143 10.48 5.01 2.40
N ILE A 144 9.81 6.14 2.70
CA ILE A 144 9.61 7.21 1.71
C ILE A 144 10.90 7.97 1.36
N LYS A 145 11.94 7.93 2.19
CA LYS A 145 13.28 8.46 1.88
C LYS A 145 13.96 7.78 0.68
N ASN A 146 13.43 6.65 0.20
CA ASN A 146 13.99 5.93 -0.95
C ASN A 146 13.48 6.47 -2.31
N ASN A 147 13.23 7.77 -2.42
CA ASN A 147 12.85 8.46 -3.66
C ASN A 147 11.60 7.85 -4.33
N MET A 148 10.46 8.03 -3.68
CA MET A 148 9.18 7.60 -4.23
C MET A 148 8.83 8.41 -5.48
N ASP A 149 8.44 7.74 -6.57
CA ASP A 149 7.87 8.42 -7.74
C ASP A 149 6.48 8.98 -7.44
N ILE A 150 5.70 8.26 -6.61
CA ILE A 150 4.33 8.68 -6.23
C ILE A 150 4.08 8.32 -4.77
N ILE A 151 3.50 9.28 -4.03
CA ILE A 151 2.91 9.03 -2.71
C ILE A 151 1.40 9.25 -2.79
N PHE A 152 0.63 8.26 -2.30
CA PHE A 152 -0.81 8.36 -2.09
C PHE A 152 -1.10 8.46 -0.60
N CYS A 153 -1.94 9.42 -0.22
CA CYS A 153 -2.40 9.54 1.16
C CYS A 153 -3.77 10.21 1.22
N ASN A 154 -4.43 10.13 2.37
CA ASN A 154 -5.55 11.00 2.67
C ASN A 154 -5.07 12.24 3.46
N GLU A 155 -5.99 13.19 3.69
CA GLU A 155 -5.72 14.44 4.42
C GLU A 155 -5.09 14.14 5.81
N GLN A 156 -5.69 13.22 6.58
CA GLN A 156 -5.23 12.89 7.92
C GLN A 156 -3.86 12.18 7.93
N GLU A 157 -3.62 11.29 6.99
CA GLU A 157 -2.31 10.64 6.83
C GLU A 157 -1.21 11.65 6.50
N ALA A 158 -1.50 12.64 5.63
CA ALA A 158 -0.56 13.70 5.31
C ALA A 158 -0.24 14.57 6.54
N LEU A 159 -1.25 14.97 7.31
CA LEU A 159 -1.10 15.74 8.54
C LEU A 159 -0.28 14.97 9.59
N ASN A 160 -0.60 13.70 9.82
CA ASN A 160 0.12 12.85 10.77
C ASN A 160 1.59 12.67 10.35
N MET A 161 1.84 12.46 9.04
CA MET A 161 3.20 12.26 8.53
C MET A 161 4.07 13.50 8.68
N SER A 162 3.49 14.67 8.48
CA SER A 162 4.19 15.96 8.63
C SER A 162 4.25 16.46 10.06
N LYS A 163 3.47 15.89 10.97
CA LYS A 163 3.23 16.39 12.34
C LYS A 163 2.72 17.83 12.35
N SER A 164 1.89 18.19 11.38
CA SER A 164 1.30 19.52 11.21
C SER A 164 -0.22 19.42 11.24
N ASN A 165 -0.89 20.50 11.61
CA ASN A 165 -2.34 20.66 11.48
C ASN A 165 -2.73 21.44 10.21
N ASP A 166 -1.78 21.74 9.35
CA ASP A 166 -1.93 22.51 8.13
C ASP A 166 -1.60 21.65 6.91
N ILE A 167 -2.56 21.51 5.98
CA ILE A 167 -2.41 20.67 4.79
C ILE A 167 -1.31 21.19 3.84
N ASP A 168 -1.11 22.49 3.74
CA ASP A 168 -0.09 23.06 2.86
C ASP A 168 1.32 22.79 3.40
N GLN A 169 1.48 22.81 4.73
CA GLN A 169 2.70 22.38 5.38
C GLN A 169 2.94 20.87 5.20
N ALA A 170 1.89 20.07 5.29
CA ALA A 170 1.96 18.63 5.08
C ALA A 170 2.36 18.29 3.64
N ILE A 171 1.78 18.97 2.66
CA ILE A 171 2.16 18.85 1.25
C ILE A 171 3.63 19.24 1.06
N THR A 172 4.04 20.37 1.64
CA THR A 172 5.46 20.85 1.57
C THR A 172 6.43 19.83 2.17
N PHE A 173 6.03 19.18 3.25
CA PHE A 173 6.82 18.12 3.88
C PHE A 173 6.95 16.91 2.96
N LEU A 174 5.84 16.37 2.45
CA LEU A 174 5.82 15.16 1.62
C LEU A 174 6.50 15.36 0.27
N LYS A 175 6.44 16.54 -0.30
CA LYS A 175 7.16 16.91 -1.54
C LYS A 175 8.68 16.80 -1.46
N LYS A 176 9.25 16.67 -0.27
CA LYS A 176 10.68 16.37 -0.11
C LYS A 176 11.04 14.94 -0.54
N TYR A 177 10.07 14.05 -0.62
CA TYR A 177 10.25 12.62 -0.85
C TYR A 177 9.64 12.14 -2.17
N THR A 178 8.86 13.00 -2.86
CA THR A 178 8.25 12.66 -4.15
C THR A 178 7.97 13.90 -4.99
N ASN A 179 8.01 13.73 -6.31
CA ASN A 179 7.56 14.75 -7.25
C ASN A 179 6.05 14.65 -7.55
N LYS A 180 5.40 13.53 -7.20
CA LYS A 180 3.96 13.30 -7.42
C LYS A 180 3.29 12.87 -6.13
N LEU A 181 2.38 13.72 -5.66
CA LEU A 181 1.61 13.46 -4.45
C LEU A 181 0.12 13.51 -4.78
N ILE A 182 -0.60 12.47 -4.37
CA ILE A 182 -2.05 12.40 -4.48
C ILE A 182 -2.64 12.37 -3.07
N VAL A 183 -3.42 13.41 -2.73
CA VAL A 183 -4.07 13.55 -1.44
C VAL A 183 -5.58 13.48 -1.61
N THR A 184 -6.21 12.46 -1.05
CA THR A 184 -7.67 12.35 -1.03
C THR A 184 -8.25 13.17 0.15
N LEU A 185 -9.31 13.92 -0.12
CA LEU A 185 -9.95 14.86 0.82
C LEU A 185 -11.39 14.44 1.16
N GLY A 186 -11.70 13.15 1.00
CA GLY A 186 -13.05 12.62 1.16
C GLY A 186 -14.04 13.31 0.21
N LYS A 187 -15.15 13.84 0.73
CA LYS A 187 -16.17 14.55 -0.07
C LYS A 187 -15.69 15.86 -0.70
N LYS A 188 -14.53 16.36 -0.31
CA LYS A 188 -13.91 17.57 -0.91
C LYS A 188 -13.10 17.25 -2.18
N GLY A 189 -13.02 15.97 -2.59
CA GLY A 189 -12.35 15.54 -3.80
C GLY A 189 -10.91 15.09 -3.60
N VAL A 190 -10.04 15.38 -4.55
CA VAL A 190 -8.65 14.94 -4.59
C VAL A 190 -7.74 16.11 -4.98
N MET A 191 -6.60 16.20 -4.35
CA MET A 191 -5.48 17.05 -4.79
C MET A 191 -4.45 16.19 -5.51
N TYR A 192 -4.16 16.51 -6.76
CA TYR A 192 -3.02 16.01 -7.49
C TYR A 192 -1.92 17.08 -7.52
N ILE A 193 -0.77 16.75 -7.00
CA ILE A 193 0.38 17.65 -6.94
C ILE A 193 1.50 17.02 -7.76
N GLU A 194 1.98 17.73 -8.78
CA GLU A 194 3.17 17.34 -9.56
C GLU A 194 4.10 18.54 -9.71
N ASN A 195 5.32 18.39 -9.21
CA ASN A 195 6.30 19.48 -9.12
C ASN A 195 5.72 20.69 -8.37
N SER A 196 5.46 21.80 -9.08
CA SER A 196 4.85 23.02 -8.53
C SER A 196 3.37 23.17 -8.86
N ASN A 197 2.82 22.27 -9.67
CA ASN A 197 1.43 22.32 -10.10
C ASN A 197 0.52 21.62 -9.09
N ILE A 198 -0.57 22.27 -8.71
CA ILE A 198 -1.61 21.69 -7.85
C ILE A 198 -2.91 21.72 -8.64
N LEU A 199 -3.50 20.56 -8.86
CA LEU A 199 -4.83 20.39 -9.44
C LEU A 199 -5.75 19.85 -8.35
N LYS A 200 -6.89 20.49 -8.15
CA LYS A 200 -8.00 20.02 -7.29
C LYS A 200 -9.13 19.53 -8.18
N ILE A 201 -9.63 18.32 -7.88
CA ILE A 201 -10.70 17.63 -8.60
C ILE A 201 -11.80 17.29 -7.60
#